data_a4442147722809feff316db4c021e07d
#
_entry.id   a4442147722809feff316db4c021e07d
#
_cell.length_a   1.000
_cell.length_b   1.000
_cell.length_c   1.000
_cell.angle_alpha   90.00
_cell.angle_beta   90.00
_cell.angle_gamma   90.00
#
_symmetry.space_group_name_H-M   'P 1'
#
loop_
_entity.id
_entity.type
_entity.pdbx_description
1 polymer ?
#
loop_
_entity_poly.entity_id
_entity_poly.type
_entity_poly.pdbx_seq_one_letter_code
_entity_poly.pdbx_strand_id
1 'polypeptide(L)'
;IEYASLYRTSKFQLEWAKMQRLVYSLIFTNDSKAAVIDEILANLENVSDYLKTIVLGRLFAYYLSVSDFPNAVKYAMMSIEVGERSSIMMIPTIAYGLLTEAAISARDHAQACGLAARYLKLCSENGIYDYFKIRGLYGSILQFALDHGIESDFVQKMMAFAGHKTKKVYVSTFGGLNIHPYKDRQKPLKMRSKKERELLAFLLDAGRAGVTKEQIYNAVWSETESDNVKKLIGVNLAHIKKDLASLGVEDLIINYQNHYRICRDEIQCDYELFEEAAEKFRLQNSDEAAQKILSLYKGEYLADFEAFWATGKRIRYREIYEK
;
A
#
# COMPACT_ATOMS: atom_id res chain seq x y z
N ILE A 1 22.53 -36.05 -4.00
CA ILE A 1 23.71 -35.81 -4.86
C ILE A 1 24.30 -37.15 -5.30
N GLU A 2 24.55 -38.10 -4.40
CA GLU A 2 25.03 -39.47 -4.73
C GLU A 2 24.11 -40.17 -5.73
N TYR A 3 22.80 -40.15 -5.56
CA TYR A 3 21.84 -40.71 -6.49
C TYR A 3 21.89 -40.06 -7.89
N ALA A 4 22.09 -38.74 -7.94
CA ALA A 4 22.15 -38.02 -9.22
C ALA A 4 23.40 -38.40 -10.05
N SER A 5 24.52 -38.76 -9.41
CA SER A 5 25.71 -39.23 -10.11
C SER A 5 25.57 -40.65 -10.69
N LEU A 6 24.73 -41.48 -10.09
CA LEU A 6 24.45 -42.85 -10.51
C LEU A 6 23.55 -42.97 -11.76
N TYR A 7 22.72 -41.94 -12.05
CA TYR A 7 21.69 -42.01 -13.10
C TYR A 7 21.96 -41.12 -14.33
N ARG A 8 23.22 -40.91 -14.72
CA ARG A 8 23.61 -40.08 -15.90
C ARG A 8 22.91 -38.73 -15.95
N THR A 9 22.81 -38.08 -14.79
CA THR A 9 22.21 -36.78 -14.65
C THR A 9 23.04 -35.71 -15.37
N SER A 10 22.41 -34.75 -16.00
CA SER A 10 23.13 -33.67 -16.68
C SER A 10 23.97 -32.86 -15.71
N LYS A 11 25.07 -32.28 -16.19
CA LYS A 11 25.94 -31.38 -15.39
C LYS A 11 25.11 -30.30 -14.68
N PHE A 12 24.13 -29.72 -15.39
CA PHE A 12 23.21 -28.72 -14.84
C PHE A 12 22.39 -29.24 -13.65
N GLN A 13 21.86 -30.45 -13.72
CA GLN A 13 21.08 -31.03 -12.64
C GLN A 13 21.91 -31.26 -11.37
N LEU A 14 23.17 -31.64 -11.54
CA LEU A 14 24.11 -31.79 -10.42
C LEU A 14 24.46 -30.44 -9.78
N GLU A 15 24.77 -29.43 -10.57
CA GLU A 15 25.01 -28.06 -10.12
C GLU A 15 23.78 -27.52 -9.38
N TRP A 16 22.60 -27.68 -9.95
CA TRP A 16 21.34 -27.31 -9.34
C TRP A 16 21.16 -27.98 -7.97
N ALA A 17 21.32 -29.30 -7.89
CA ALA A 17 21.14 -30.05 -6.66
C ALA A 17 22.12 -29.61 -5.56
N LYS A 18 23.38 -29.35 -5.93
CA LYS A 18 24.40 -28.83 -5.01
C LYS A 18 24.01 -27.46 -4.45
N MET A 19 23.67 -26.54 -5.32
CA MET A 19 23.31 -25.18 -4.93
C MET A 19 22.02 -25.14 -4.11
N GLN A 20 21.01 -25.93 -4.47
CA GLN A 20 19.79 -26.04 -3.68
C GLN A 20 20.05 -26.59 -2.27
N ARG A 21 20.94 -27.58 -2.12
CA ARG A 21 21.34 -28.09 -0.81
C ARG A 21 21.97 -26.99 0.05
N LEU A 22 22.90 -26.20 -0.52
CA LEU A 22 23.56 -25.10 0.19
C LEU A 22 22.57 -24.02 0.61
N VAL A 23 21.68 -23.61 -0.29
CA VAL A 23 20.60 -22.66 0.02
C VAL A 23 19.67 -23.21 1.10
N TYR A 24 19.35 -24.51 1.05
CA TYR A 24 18.57 -25.15 2.11
C TYR A 24 19.31 -25.10 3.46
N SER A 25 20.61 -25.45 3.49
CA SER A 25 21.42 -25.38 4.70
C SER A 25 21.51 -23.94 5.24
N LEU A 26 21.58 -22.94 4.36
CA LEU A 26 21.58 -21.54 4.77
C LEU A 26 20.32 -21.14 5.53
N ILE A 27 19.15 -21.67 5.12
CA ILE A 27 17.85 -21.25 5.66
C ILE A 27 17.40 -22.14 6.83
N PHE A 28 17.61 -23.46 6.74
CA PHE A 28 16.91 -24.42 7.60
C PHE A 28 17.82 -25.25 8.51
N THR A 29 19.13 -25.21 8.38
CA THR A 29 20.03 -25.96 9.26
C THR A 29 20.72 -25.06 10.29
N ASN A 30 21.36 -25.68 11.28
CA ASN A 30 22.18 -24.98 12.29
C ASN A 30 23.64 -24.86 11.88
N ASP A 31 23.99 -25.14 10.63
CA ASP A 31 25.34 -24.98 10.11
C ASP A 31 25.81 -23.54 10.23
N SER A 32 27.13 -23.34 10.28
CA SER A 32 27.72 -22.01 10.25
C SER A 32 27.28 -21.28 8.97
N LYS A 33 26.47 -20.25 9.11
CA LYS A 33 25.94 -19.49 7.97
C LYS A 33 27.06 -18.87 7.13
N ALA A 34 28.12 -18.38 7.78
CA ALA A 34 29.29 -17.85 7.09
C ALA A 34 29.94 -18.90 6.21
N ALA A 35 30.22 -20.10 6.75
CA ALA A 35 30.84 -21.19 6.00
C ALA A 35 29.99 -21.64 4.80
N VAL A 36 28.64 -21.71 4.99
CA VAL A 36 27.71 -22.06 3.91
C VAL A 36 27.71 -20.98 2.82
N ILE A 37 27.74 -19.70 3.18
CA ILE A 37 27.80 -18.59 2.22
C ILE A 37 29.11 -18.63 1.45
N ASP A 38 30.25 -18.85 2.12
CA ASP A 38 31.56 -18.98 1.47
C ASP A 38 31.56 -20.14 0.47
N GLU A 39 30.98 -21.30 0.82
CA GLU A 39 30.84 -22.45 -0.08
C GLU A 39 29.93 -22.12 -1.28
N ILE A 40 28.82 -21.39 -1.05
CA ILE A 40 27.96 -20.90 -2.15
C ILE A 40 28.78 -20.03 -3.11
N LEU A 41 29.47 -19.04 -2.60
CA LEU A 41 30.24 -18.08 -3.40
C LEU A 41 31.38 -18.77 -4.18
N ALA A 42 32.09 -19.69 -3.56
CA ALA A 42 33.18 -20.46 -4.20
C ALA A 42 32.66 -21.32 -5.38
N ASN A 43 31.42 -21.80 -5.31
CA ASN A 43 30.80 -22.57 -6.38
C ASN A 43 30.10 -21.72 -7.47
N LEU A 44 29.84 -20.45 -7.17
CA LEU A 44 29.04 -19.57 -8.03
C LEU A 44 29.69 -19.31 -9.39
N GLU A 45 31.04 -19.24 -9.44
CA GLU A 45 31.79 -19.01 -10.67
C GLU A 45 31.58 -20.13 -11.71
N ASN A 46 31.35 -21.35 -11.25
CA ASN A 46 31.33 -22.57 -12.07
C ASN A 46 29.94 -23.00 -12.53
N VAL A 47 28.90 -22.22 -12.22
CA VAL A 47 27.53 -22.54 -12.59
C VAL A 47 27.01 -21.61 -13.68
N SER A 48 25.92 -22.05 -14.37
CA SER A 48 25.28 -21.22 -15.40
C SER A 48 24.73 -19.90 -14.86
N ASP A 49 24.65 -18.88 -15.70
CA ASP A 49 24.11 -17.57 -15.30
C ASP A 49 22.65 -17.68 -14.82
N TYR A 50 21.88 -18.64 -15.36
CA TYR A 50 20.56 -18.95 -14.84
C TYR A 50 20.60 -19.33 -13.36
N LEU A 51 21.48 -20.25 -13.00
CA LEU A 51 21.62 -20.70 -11.62
C LEU A 51 22.25 -19.63 -10.72
N LYS A 52 23.24 -18.86 -11.24
CA LYS A 52 23.79 -17.70 -10.55
C LYS A 52 22.71 -16.71 -10.14
N THR A 53 21.86 -16.33 -11.09
CA THR A 53 20.77 -15.37 -10.83
C THR A 53 19.84 -15.85 -9.72
N ILE A 54 19.44 -17.11 -9.74
CA ILE A 54 18.57 -17.69 -8.70
C ILE A 54 19.27 -17.71 -7.34
N VAL A 55 20.50 -18.17 -7.28
CA VAL A 55 21.25 -18.30 -6.02
C VAL A 55 21.52 -16.93 -5.39
N LEU A 56 21.94 -15.96 -6.20
CA LEU A 56 22.10 -14.57 -5.74
C LEU A 56 20.79 -13.97 -5.23
N GLY A 57 19.67 -14.25 -5.91
CA GLY A 57 18.34 -13.87 -5.43
C GLY A 57 17.96 -14.52 -4.08
N ARG A 58 18.43 -15.76 -3.84
CA ARG A 58 18.25 -16.43 -2.53
C ARG A 58 19.12 -15.84 -1.44
N LEU A 59 20.38 -15.49 -1.74
CA LEU A 59 21.25 -14.77 -0.81
C LEU A 59 20.65 -13.39 -0.46
N PHE A 60 20.18 -12.66 -1.45
CA PHE A 60 19.44 -11.41 -1.24
C PHE A 60 18.27 -11.60 -0.26
N ALA A 61 17.39 -12.59 -0.52
CA ALA A 61 16.23 -12.88 0.33
C ALA A 61 16.66 -13.29 1.76
N TYR A 62 17.74 -14.05 1.90
CA TYR A 62 18.29 -14.42 3.20
C TYR A 62 18.75 -13.18 3.99
N TYR A 63 19.59 -12.32 3.41
CA TYR A 63 20.09 -11.13 4.09
C TYR A 63 18.97 -10.14 4.43
N LEU A 64 17.94 -10.06 3.58
CA LEU A 64 16.75 -9.28 3.87
C LEU A 64 16.01 -9.82 5.11
N SER A 65 15.90 -11.16 5.24
CA SER A 65 15.23 -11.80 6.37
C SER A 65 15.93 -11.61 7.71
N VAL A 66 17.25 -11.44 7.69
CA VAL A 66 18.06 -11.17 8.90
C VAL A 66 18.34 -9.67 9.09
N SER A 67 17.70 -8.80 8.31
CA SER A 67 17.82 -7.34 8.38
C SER A 67 19.25 -6.81 8.11
N ASP A 68 20.07 -7.56 7.40
CA ASP A 68 21.40 -7.12 6.92
C ASP A 68 21.21 -6.45 5.54
N PHE A 69 20.76 -5.21 5.56
CA PHE A 69 20.46 -4.44 4.35
C PHE A 69 21.66 -4.21 3.42
N PRO A 70 22.88 -3.92 3.91
CA PRO A 70 24.05 -3.75 3.04
C PRO A 70 24.31 -4.99 2.18
N ASN A 71 24.33 -6.18 2.78
CA ASN A 71 24.53 -7.42 2.05
C ASN A 71 23.32 -7.77 1.18
N ALA A 72 22.10 -7.50 1.63
CA ALA A 72 20.90 -7.67 0.81
C ALA A 72 20.99 -6.85 -0.49
N VAL A 73 21.32 -5.57 -0.42
CA VAL A 73 21.50 -4.70 -1.60
C VAL A 73 22.63 -5.22 -2.51
N LYS A 74 23.78 -5.62 -1.93
CA LYS A 74 24.89 -6.19 -2.68
C LYS A 74 24.46 -7.38 -3.54
N TYR A 75 23.79 -8.37 -2.96
CA TYR A 75 23.39 -9.58 -3.68
C TYR A 75 22.21 -9.35 -4.63
N ALA A 76 21.32 -8.39 -4.32
CA ALA A 76 20.30 -7.94 -5.24
C ALA A 76 20.91 -7.36 -6.52
N MET A 77 21.89 -6.45 -6.39
CA MET A 77 22.57 -5.83 -7.55
C MET A 77 23.34 -6.86 -8.37
N MET A 78 24.04 -7.78 -7.73
CA MET A 78 24.71 -8.89 -8.43
C MET A 78 23.71 -9.78 -9.20
N SER A 79 22.57 -10.09 -8.60
CA SER A 79 21.52 -10.87 -9.24
C SER A 79 20.90 -10.14 -10.46
N ILE A 80 20.73 -8.83 -10.32
CA ILE A 80 20.24 -7.96 -11.40
C ILE A 80 21.23 -7.98 -12.57
N GLU A 81 22.52 -7.72 -12.31
CA GLU A 81 23.56 -7.67 -13.33
C GLU A 81 23.65 -8.98 -14.13
N VAL A 82 23.70 -10.12 -13.45
CA VAL A 82 23.74 -11.43 -14.11
C VAL A 82 22.46 -11.71 -14.88
N GLY A 83 21.29 -11.41 -14.30
CA GLY A 83 20.00 -11.66 -14.92
C GLY A 83 19.77 -10.82 -16.17
N GLU A 84 20.09 -9.53 -16.13
CA GLU A 84 19.97 -8.64 -17.28
C GLU A 84 20.88 -9.06 -18.43
N ARG A 85 22.14 -9.41 -18.13
CA ARG A 85 23.08 -9.91 -19.14
C ARG A 85 22.60 -11.23 -19.79
N SER A 86 21.91 -12.06 -19.05
CA SER A 86 21.47 -13.38 -19.50
C SER A 86 20.01 -13.42 -19.92
N SER A 87 19.32 -12.29 -19.98
CA SER A 87 17.88 -12.18 -20.30
C SER A 87 16.98 -12.97 -19.34
N ILE A 88 17.40 -13.14 -18.09
CA ILE A 88 16.64 -13.86 -17.04
C ILE A 88 15.97 -12.81 -16.14
N MET A 89 14.80 -12.34 -16.52
CA MET A 89 14.21 -11.12 -15.95
C MET A 89 13.42 -11.31 -14.65
N MET A 90 12.95 -12.51 -14.34
CA MET A 90 12.05 -12.73 -13.19
C MET A 90 12.69 -12.34 -11.84
N ILE A 91 13.90 -12.82 -11.56
CA ILE A 91 14.58 -12.54 -10.28
C ILE A 91 15.04 -11.08 -10.18
N PRO A 92 15.68 -10.49 -11.21
CA PRO A 92 15.95 -9.04 -11.27
C PRO A 92 14.70 -8.19 -11.03
N THR A 93 13.57 -8.52 -11.64
CA THR A 93 12.32 -7.78 -11.44
C THR A 93 11.89 -7.79 -9.97
N ILE A 94 11.96 -8.95 -9.30
CA ILE A 94 11.69 -9.04 -7.85
C ILE A 94 12.66 -8.17 -7.05
N ALA A 95 13.95 -8.25 -7.37
CA ALA A 95 14.98 -7.47 -6.68
C ALA A 95 14.75 -5.96 -6.84
N TYR A 96 14.46 -5.49 -8.05
CA TYR A 96 14.11 -4.08 -8.29
C TYR A 96 12.87 -3.64 -7.50
N GLY A 97 11.83 -4.47 -7.45
CA GLY A 97 10.63 -4.17 -6.67
C GLY A 97 10.92 -3.98 -5.18
N LEU A 98 11.66 -4.90 -4.57
CA LEU A 98 12.03 -4.83 -3.16
C LEU A 98 13.00 -3.67 -2.84
N LEU A 99 13.96 -3.39 -3.73
CA LEU A 99 14.84 -2.22 -3.60
C LEU A 99 14.05 -0.90 -3.73
N THR A 100 13.04 -0.86 -4.60
CA THR A 100 12.15 0.30 -4.74
C THR A 100 11.39 0.54 -3.44
N GLU A 101 10.81 -0.50 -2.83
CA GLU A 101 10.11 -0.37 -1.54
C GLU A 101 11.05 0.09 -0.43
N ALA A 102 12.26 -0.45 -0.37
CA ALA A 102 13.27 -0.03 0.59
C ALA A 102 13.63 1.47 0.41
N ALA A 103 13.83 1.92 -0.83
CA ALA A 103 14.14 3.32 -1.13
C ALA A 103 12.95 4.25 -0.80
N ILE A 104 11.71 3.85 -1.10
CA ILE A 104 10.50 4.59 -0.69
C ILE A 104 10.42 4.69 0.83
N SER A 105 10.68 3.60 1.55
CA SER A 105 10.65 3.56 3.00
C SER A 105 11.77 4.40 3.63
N ALA A 106 12.95 4.40 3.02
CA ALA A 106 14.08 5.24 3.42
C ALA A 106 13.95 6.70 2.95
N ARG A 107 12.95 7.02 2.10
CA ARG A 107 12.66 8.34 1.51
C ARG A 107 13.76 8.89 0.63
N ASP A 108 14.55 8.03 0.09
CA ASP A 108 15.42 8.38 -1.01
C ASP A 108 14.60 8.45 -2.31
N HIS A 109 13.91 9.59 -2.50
CA HIS A 109 13.02 9.81 -3.64
C HIS A 109 13.76 9.70 -4.98
N ALA A 110 15.02 10.14 -5.04
CA ALA A 110 15.81 10.09 -6.28
C ALA A 110 16.10 8.62 -6.66
N GLN A 111 16.57 7.83 -5.71
CA GLN A 111 16.81 6.40 -5.92
C GLN A 111 15.50 5.64 -6.17
N ALA A 112 14.44 5.94 -5.41
CA ALA A 112 13.14 5.31 -5.57
C ALA A 112 12.55 5.53 -6.97
N CYS A 113 12.65 6.75 -7.54
CA CYS A 113 12.19 7.02 -8.90
C CYS A 113 12.94 6.19 -9.95
N GLY A 114 14.27 6.11 -9.87
CA GLY A 114 15.07 5.32 -10.80
C GLY A 114 14.77 3.82 -10.74
N LEU A 115 14.67 3.28 -9.53
CA LEU A 115 14.34 1.87 -9.30
C LEU A 115 12.90 1.54 -9.71
N ALA A 116 11.93 2.41 -9.38
CA ALA A 116 10.53 2.24 -9.79
C ALA A 116 10.37 2.23 -11.32
N ALA A 117 11.02 3.16 -12.00
CA ALA A 117 10.98 3.22 -13.46
C ALA A 117 11.52 1.93 -14.08
N ARG A 118 12.66 1.43 -13.60
CA ARG A 118 13.25 0.18 -14.10
C ARG A 118 12.37 -1.04 -13.78
N TYR A 119 11.85 -1.12 -12.55
CA TYR A 119 10.95 -2.17 -12.11
C TYR A 119 9.69 -2.27 -12.98
N LEU A 120 8.98 -1.14 -13.12
CA LEU A 120 7.72 -1.08 -13.88
C LEU A 120 7.93 -1.33 -15.37
N LYS A 121 9.03 -0.85 -15.93
CA LYS A 121 9.41 -1.13 -17.31
C LYS A 121 9.64 -2.62 -17.53
N LEU A 122 10.38 -3.29 -16.65
CA LEU A 122 10.59 -4.74 -16.74
C LEU A 122 9.28 -5.52 -16.61
N CYS A 123 8.39 -5.10 -15.70
CA CYS A 123 7.06 -5.69 -15.57
C CYS A 123 6.24 -5.55 -16.85
N SER A 124 6.26 -4.36 -17.45
CA SER A 124 5.54 -4.05 -18.69
C SER A 124 6.07 -4.84 -19.89
N GLU A 125 7.39 -4.85 -20.08
CA GLU A 125 8.04 -5.53 -21.21
C GLU A 125 7.94 -7.05 -21.15
N ASN A 126 7.92 -7.63 -19.96
CA ASN A 126 7.91 -9.09 -19.77
C ASN A 126 6.53 -9.66 -19.38
N GLY A 127 5.49 -8.85 -19.38
CA GLY A 127 4.14 -9.30 -19.04
C GLY A 127 3.97 -9.81 -17.61
N ILE A 128 4.75 -9.26 -16.66
CA ILE A 128 4.75 -9.70 -15.26
C ILE A 128 3.66 -8.94 -14.48
N TYR A 129 2.44 -9.45 -14.54
CA TYR A 129 1.27 -8.79 -13.93
C TYR A 129 0.83 -9.43 -12.59
N ASP A 130 1.02 -10.74 -12.42
CA ASP A 130 0.49 -11.49 -11.28
C ASP A 130 1.16 -11.15 -9.94
N TYR A 131 2.38 -10.62 -9.98
CA TYR A 131 3.09 -10.20 -8.77
C TYR A 131 2.34 -9.13 -7.98
N PHE A 132 1.61 -8.27 -8.66
CA PHE A 132 0.82 -7.20 -8.04
C PHE A 132 -0.40 -7.72 -7.25
N LYS A 133 -0.87 -8.95 -7.54
CA LYS A 133 -1.97 -9.58 -6.80
C LYS A 133 -1.53 -10.33 -5.54
N ILE A 134 -0.34 -10.94 -5.58
CA ILE A 134 0.01 -11.99 -4.60
C ILE A 134 0.46 -11.42 -3.27
N ARG A 135 0.98 -10.21 -3.18
CA ARG A 135 1.65 -9.75 -1.96
C ARG A 135 1.11 -8.49 -1.28
N GLY A 136 0.17 -7.76 -1.86
CA GLY A 136 -0.26 -6.48 -1.25
C GLY A 136 0.88 -5.46 -1.05
N LEU A 137 2.13 -5.88 -1.32
CA LEU A 137 3.37 -5.15 -1.09
C LEU A 137 3.59 -4.03 -2.12
N TYR A 138 3.01 -4.15 -3.30
CA TYR A 138 3.31 -3.24 -4.42
C TYR A 138 2.36 -2.05 -4.55
N GLY A 139 1.37 -1.94 -3.68
CA GLY A 139 0.47 -0.78 -3.65
C GLY A 139 1.22 0.52 -3.40
N SER A 140 2.25 0.50 -2.56
CA SER A 140 3.15 1.63 -2.29
C SER A 140 3.94 2.04 -3.53
N ILE A 141 4.48 1.09 -4.29
CA ILE A 141 5.23 1.35 -5.53
C ILE A 141 4.31 1.92 -6.61
N LEU A 142 3.13 1.33 -6.81
CA LEU A 142 2.19 1.80 -7.81
C LEU A 142 1.69 3.22 -7.48
N GLN A 143 1.38 3.50 -6.21
CA GLN A 143 0.98 4.83 -5.81
C GLN A 143 2.14 5.83 -5.95
N PHE A 144 3.33 5.48 -5.48
CA PHE A 144 4.53 6.30 -5.63
C PHE A 144 4.80 6.64 -7.12
N ALA A 145 4.74 5.64 -7.98
CA ALA A 145 4.97 5.82 -9.42
C ALA A 145 3.91 6.72 -10.05
N LEU A 146 2.64 6.59 -9.67
CA LEU A 146 1.56 7.45 -10.14
C LEU A 146 1.77 8.90 -9.70
N ASP A 147 2.17 9.12 -8.45
CA ASP A 147 2.42 10.45 -7.88
C ASP A 147 3.62 11.16 -8.56
N HIS A 148 4.56 10.38 -9.10
CA HIS A 148 5.75 10.89 -9.80
C HIS A 148 5.67 10.79 -11.33
N GLY A 149 4.52 10.37 -11.89
CA GLY A 149 4.32 10.28 -13.35
C GLY A 149 5.13 9.17 -14.03
N ILE A 150 5.56 8.14 -13.30
CA ILE A 150 6.37 7.04 -13.79
C ILE A 150 5.46 5.96 -14.40
N GLU A 151 5.67 5.61 -15.68
CA GLU A 151 4.92 4.54 -16.38
C GLU A 151 3.39 4.62 -16.15
N SER A 152 2.83 5.82 -16.16
CA SER A 152 1.49 6.12 -15.66
C SER A 152 0.39 5.25 -16.27
N ASP A 153 0.43 4.96 -17.57
CA ASP A 153 -0.57 4.13 -18.24
C ASP A 153 -0.49 2.68 -17.78
N PHE A 154 0.73 2.16 -17.62
CA PHE A 154 0.94 0.81 -17.11
C PHE A 154 0.51 0.71 -15.64
N VAL A 155 0.90 1.68 -14.82
CA VAL A 155 0.53 1.75 -13.40
C VAL A 155 -0.99 1.77 -13.22
N GLN A 156 -1.71 2.58 -13.99
CA GLN A 156 -3.18 2.61 -13.93
C GLN A 156 -3.81 1.26 -14.27
N LYS A 157 -3.31 0.58 -15.31
CA LYS A 157 -3.75 -0.77 -15.67
C LYS A 157 -3.47 -1.76 -14.54
N MET A 158 -2.30 -1.70 -13.90
CA MET A 158 -1.94 -2.60 -12.81
C MET A 158 -2.74 -2.35 -11.55
N MET A 159 -3.02 -1.09 -11.21
CA MET A 159 -3.91 -0.75 -10.10
C MET A 159 -5.32 -1.31 -10.32
N ALA A 160 -5.86 -1.16 -11.52
CA ALA A 160 -7.15 -1.73 -11.89
C ALA A 160 -7.15 -3.27 -11.83
N PHE A 161 -6.10 -3.92 -12.35
CA PHE A 161 -5.92 -5.37 -12.34
C PHE A 161 -5.78 -5.94 -10.91
N ALA A 162 -5.06 -5.24 -10.04
CA ALA A 162 -4.91 -5.61 -8.64
C ALA A 162 -6.15 -5.29 -7.77
N GLY A 163 -7.19 -4.72 -8.37
CA GLY A 163 -8.37 -4.25 -7.65
C GLY A 163 -8.13 -2.95 -6.87
N HIS A 164 -7.00 -2.29 -7.09
CA HIS A 164 -6.73 -0.97 -6.53
C HIS A 164 -7.38 0.08 -7.41
N LYS A 165 -8.38 0.76 -6.90
CA LYS A 165 -8.96 1.92 -7.57
C LYS A 165 -8.11 3.15 -7.29
N THR A 166 -7.83 3.94 -8.31
CA THR A 166 -7.15 5.24 -8.14
C THR A 166 -7.99 6.16 -7.25
N LYS A 167 -7.33 6.89 -6.35
CA LYS A 167 -8.04 7.87 -5.52
C LYS A 167 -8.62 8.95 -6.41
N LYS A 168 -9.92 9.14 -6.34
CA LYS A 168 -10.67 10.14 -7.10
C LYS A 168 -11.10 11.32 -6.24
N VAL A 169 -11.26 11.09 -4.94
CA VAL A 169 -11.78 12.04 -3.98
C VAL A 169 -10.83 12.20 -2.80
N TYR A 170 -10.59 13.43 -2.40
CA TYR A 170 -9.93 13.79 -1.15
C TYR A 170 -10.95 14.40 -0.18
N VAL A 171 -10.95 13.93 1.06
CA VAL A 171 -11.84 14.43 2.12
C VAL A 171 -11.01 15.06 3.20
N SER A 172 -11.20 16.36 3.45
CA SER A 172 -10.69 17.03 4.65
C SER A 172 -11.73 16.96 5.75
N THR A 173 -11.29 16.62 6.94
CA THR A 173 -12.11 16.51 8.14
C THR A 173 -11.61 17.40 9.26
N PHE A 174 -10.34 17.81 9.22
CA PHE A 174 -9.77 18.76 10.16
C PHE A 174 -10.15 20.20 9.80
N GLY A 175 -10.80 20.88 10.73
CA GLY A 175 -11.37 22.23 10.53
C GLY A 175 -12.75 22.23 9.88
N GLY A 176 -13.34 21.06 9.61
CA GLY A 176 -14.64 20.86 9.00
C GLY A 176 -14.64 19.90 7.83
N LEU A 177 -15.83 19.42 7.41
CA LEU A 177 -15.96 18.46 6.31
C LEU A 177 -15.89 19.19 4.95
N ASN A 178 -14.89 18.88 4.15
CA ASN A 178 -14.82 19.29 2.75
C ASN A 178 -14.44 18.11 1.86
N ILE A 179 -15.06 18.02 0.70
CA ILE A 179 -14.87 16.95 -0.26
C ILE A 179 -14.37 17.58 -1.56
N HIS A 180 -13.28 17.07 -2.10
CA HIS A 180 -12.64 17.62 -3.28
C HIS A 180 -12.35 16.54 -4.31
N PRO A 181 -12.29 16.86 -5.61
CA PRO A 181 -11.60 16.01 -6.55
C PRO A 181 -10.16 15.77 -6.06
N TYR A 182 -9.64 14.56 -6.18
CA TYR A 182 -8.32 14.20 -5.65
C TYR A 182 -7.18 15.10 -6.20
N LYS A 183 -7.26 15.45 -7.48
CA LYS A 183 -6.27 16.26 -8.20
C LYS A 183 -6.49 17.78 -8.09
N ASP A 184 -7.71 18.22 -7.76
CA ASP A 184 -8.06 19.64 -7.64
C ASP A 184 -8.73 19.92 -6.29
N ARG A 185 -7.93 20.32 -5.31
CA ARG A 185 -8.40 20.59 -3.95
C ARG A 185 -8.93 22.02 -3.74
N GLN A 186 -8.95 22.84 -4.77
CA GLN A 186 -9.38 24.24 -4.65
C GLN A 186 -10.90 24.40 -4.67
N LYS A 187 -11.61 23.45 -5.29
CA LYS A 187 -13.06 23.54 -5.45
C LYS A 187 -13.75 22.41 -4.65
N PRO A 188 -14.20 22.68 -3.41
CA PRO A 188 -14.94 21.69 -2.65
C PRO A 188 -16.31 21.42 -3.29
N LEU A 189 -16.74 20.18 -3.21
CA LEU A 189 -18.08 19.75 -3.61
C LEU A 189 -19.12 20.47 -2.73
N LYS A 190 -20.06 21.17 -3.36
CA LYS A 190 -21.18 21.78 -2.65
C LYS A 190 -22.29 20.75 -2.44
N MET A 191 -22.49 20.37 -1.20
CA MET A 191 -23.62 19.53 -0.79
C MET A 191 -24.84 20.39 -0.44
N ARG A 192 -26.04 19.83 -0.66
CA ARG A 192 -27.30 20.58 -0.61
C ARG A 192 -27.71 21.00 0.79
N SER A 193 -27.47 20.15 1.79
CA SER A 193 -27.96 20.42 3.14
C SER A 193 -26.91 20.05 4.22
N LYS A 194 -27.09 20.69 5.40
CA LYS A 194 -26.27 20.36 6.57
C LYS A 194 -26.45 18.90 7.00
N LYS A 195 -27.67 18.35 6.87
CA LYS A 195 -28.00 16.96 7.23
C LYS A 195 -27.35 15.94 6.28
N GLU A 196 -27.25 16.22 4.99
CA GLU A 196 -26.49 15.38 4.05
C GLU A 196 -25.01 15.36 4.39
N ARG A 197 -24.42 16.51 4.73
CA ARG A 197 -23.02 16.61 5.15
C ARG A 197 -22.78 15.84 6.46
N GLU A 198 -23.67 16.01 7.45
CA GLU A 198 -23.60 15.32 8.74
C GLU A 198 -23.73 13.80 8.59
N LEU A 199 -24.65 13.32 7.74
CA LEU A 199 -24.79 11.91 7.40
C LEU A 199 -23.53 11.35 6.77
N LEU A 200 -22.95 12.06 5.79
CA LEU A 200 -21.72 11.62 5.16
C LEU A 200 -20.54 11.62 6.15
N ALA A 201 -20.43 12.64 7.01
CA ALA A 201 -19.45 12.70 8.07
C ALA A 201 -19.55 11.50 9.03
N PHE A 202 -20.78 11.16 9.44
CA PHE A 202 -21.01 10.00 10.30
C PHE A 202 -20.65 8.68 9.64
N LEU A 203 -20.96 8.50 8.34
CA LEU A 203 -20.54 7.32 7.58
C LEU A 203 -19.02 7.24 7.42
N LEU A 204 -18.35 8.37 7.26
CA LEU A 204 -16.88 8.44 7.22
C LEU A 204 -16.28 8.10 8.59
N ASP A 205 -16.86 8.60 9.66
CA ASP A 205 -16.40 8.34 11.04
C ASP A 205 -16.54 6.86 11.44
N ALA A 206 -17.60 6.21 11.02
CA ALA A 206 -17.88 4.79 11.29
C ALA A 206 -16.85 3.80 10.68
N GLY A 207 -16.03 4.26 9.77
CA GLY A 207 -14.96 3.47 9.18
C GLY A 207 -15.45 2.29 8.34
N ARG A 208 -14.69 1.17 8.35
CA ARG A 208 -14.97 -0.01 7.53
C ARG A 208 -16.12 -0.87 8.04
N ALA A 209 -16.42 -0.81 9.33
CA ALA A 209 -17.49 -1.58 9.94
C ALA A 209 -18.87 -1.18 9.40
N GLY A 210 -19.04 0.11 9.08
CA GLY A 210 -20.31 0.68 8.65
C GLY A 210 -21.31 0.79 9.79
N VAL A 211 -22.49 1.30 9.50
CA VAL A 211 -23.56 1.60 10.47
C VAL A 211 -24.93 1.16 9.96
N THR A 212 -25.81 0.79 10.88
CA THR A 212 -27.21 0.48 10.58
C THR A 212 -28.04 1.74 10.40
N LYS A 213 -29.23 1.60 9.81
CA LYS A 213 -30.19 2.72 9.73
C LYS A 213 -30.57 3.27 11.11
N GLU A 214 -30.65 2.40 12.11
CA GLU A 214 -30.96 2.79 13.47
C GLU A 214 -29.84 3.63 14.10
N GLN A 215 -28.61 3.23 13.89
CA GLN A 215 -27.44 4.02 14.32
C GLN A 215 -27.37 5.37 13.61
N ILE A 216 -27.68 5.41 12.29
CA ILE A 216 -27.78 6.66 11.54
C ILE A 216 -28.89 7.56 12.12
N TYR A 217 -30.05 6.98 12.41
CA TYR A 217 -31.17 7.70 13.02
C TYR A 217 -30.73 8.35 14.35
N ASN A 218 -30.21 7.55 15.26
CA ASN A 218 -29.80 8.00 16.59
C ASN A 218 -28.68 9.06 16.56
N ALA A 219 -27.78 8.98 15.56
CA ALA A 219 -26.64 9.91 15.45
C ALA A 219 -27.01 11.23 14.78
N VAL A 220 -27.88 11.22 13.75
CA VAL A 220 -28.08 12.37 12.87
C VAL A 220 -29.51 12.97 12.98
N TRP A 221 -30.50 12.18 13.40
CA TRP A 221 -31.92 12.57 13.46
C TRP A 221 -32.59 12.26 14.79
N SER A 222 -31.87 12.15 15.90
CA SER A 222 -32.41 11.82 17.23
C SER A 222 -33.55 12.73 17.70
N GLU A 223 -33.57 13.96 17.22
CA GLU A 223 -34.61 14.97 17.57
C GLU A 223 -35.84 14.93 16.65
N THR A 224 -35.88 14.03 15.69
CA THR A 224 -36.99 13.97 14.68
C THR A 224 -37.86 12.75 14.94
N GLU A 225 -39.19 12.89 14.88
CA GLU A 225 -40.13 11.78 15.03
C GLU A 225 -39.87 10.65 14.02
N SER A 226 -39.95 9.39 14.49
CA SER A 226 -39.35 8.23 13.82
C SER A 226 -39.99 7.80 12.48
N ASP A 227 -41.27 8.02 12.28
CA ASP A 227 -41.98 7.40 11.15
C ASP A 227 -41.59 7.92 9.76
N ASN A 228 -41.12 9.15 9.68
CA ASN A 228 -40.64 9.76 8.43
C ASN A 228 -39.14 9.63 8.19
N VAL A 229 -38.33 9.33 9.22
CA VAL A 229 -36.90 9.39 9.14
C VAL A 229 -36.30 8.28 8.28
N LYS A 230 -36.89 7.07 8.27
CA LYS A 230 -36.42 5.98 7.39
C LYS A 230 -36.45 6.36 5.90
N LYS A 231 -37.48 7.15 5.51
CA LYS A 231 -37.59 7.71 4.14
C LYS A 231 -36.55 8.81 3.93
N LEU A 232 -36.36 9.69 4.91
CA LEU A 232 -35.37 10.77 4.86
C LEU A 232 -33.93 10.25 4.71
N ILE A 233 -33.56 9.22 5.44
CA ILE A 233 -32.23 8.58 5.30
C ILE A 233 -32.02 8.11 3.86
N GLY A 234 -33.02 7.41 3.28
CA GLY A 234 -32.94 6.93 1.90
C GLY A 234 -32.76 8.05 0.88
N VAL A 235 -33.53 9.13 1.02
CA VAL A 235 -33.49 10.31 0.14
C VAL A 235 -32.11 11.00 0.26
N ASN A 236 -31.62 11.25 1.49
CA ASN A 236 -30.31 11.88 1.70
C ASN A 236 -29.16 11.03 1.15
N LEU A 237 -29.21 9.70 1.33
CA LEU A 237 -28.21 8.80 0.74
C LEU A 237 -28.22 8.85 -0.80
N ALA A 238 -29.41 8.94 -1.42
CA ALA A 238 -29.52 9.07 -2.88
C ALA A 238 -28.95 10.41 -3.37
N HIS A 239 -29.19 11.51 -2.64
CA HIS A 239 -28.62 12.82 -2.96
C HIS A 239 -27.09 12.81 -2.82
N ILE A 240 -26.55 12.27 -1.73
CA ILE A 240 -25.10 12.15 -1.53
C ILE A 240 -24.47 11.34 -2.66
N LYS A 241 -25.07 10.20 -3.04
CA LYS A 241 -24.58 9.40 -4.18
C LYS A 241 -24.56 10.20 -5.47
N LYS A 242 -25.61 10.97 -5.75
CA LYS A 242 -25.69 11.81 -6.96
C LYS A 242 -24.63 12.90 -6.95
N ASP A 243 -24.40 13.54 -5.80
CA ASP A 243 -23.41 14.60 -5.69
C ASP A 243 -21.98 14.04 -5.85
N LEU A 244 -21.71 12.88 -5.28
CA LEU A 244 -20.41 12.18 -5.41
C LEU A 244 -20.16 11.62 -6.81
N ALA A 245 -21.23 11.22 -7.54
CA ALA A 245 -21.13 10.80 -8.93
C ALA A 245 -20.56 11.92 -9.83
N SER A 246 -20.79 13.19 -9.49
CA SER A 246 -20.17 14.33 -10.19
C SER A 246 -18.65 14.37 -10.09
N LEU A 247 -18.07 13.67 -9.11
CA LEU A 247 -16.63 13.48 -8.91
C LEU A 247 -16.12 12.16 -9.51
N GLY A 248 -16.96 11.46 -10.27
CA GLY A 248 -16.65 10.16 -10.88
C GLY A 248 -16.63 8.98 -9.90
N VAL A 249 -17.33 9.11 -8.74
CA VAL A 249 -17.43 8.05 -7.72
C VAL A 249 -18.90 7.69 -7.52
N GLU A 250 -19.36 6.66 -8.23
CA GLU A 250 -20.79 6.28 -8.22
C GLU A 250 -21.16 5.38 -7.04
N ASP A 251 -20.28 4.43 -6.69
CA ASP A 251 -20.54 3.39 -5.69
C ASP A 251 -19.83 3.64 -4.35
N LEU A 252 -19.76 4.90 -3.93
CA LEU A 252 -19.09 5.25 -2.68
C LEU A 252 -19.79 4.69 -1.45
N ILE A 253 -21.11 4.72 -1.41
CA ILE A 253 -21.89 4.23 -0.27
C ILE A 253 -22.42 2.83 -0.59
N ILE A 254 -21.88 1.85 0.11
CA ILE A 254 -22.23 0.44 -0.01
C ILE A 254 -23.23 0.09 1.09
N ASN A 255 -24.33 -0.59 0.71
CA ASN A 255 -25.23 -1.24 1.66
C ASN A 255 -24.99 -2.76 1.60
N TYR A 256 -24.49 -3.32 2.69
CA TYR A 256 -24.28 -4.76 2.81
C TYR A 256 -24.82 -5.23 4.17
N GLN A 257 -25.71 -6.21 4.14
CA GLN A 257 -26.34 -6.78 5.35
C GLN A 257 -26.92 -5.71 6.31
N ASN A 258 -27.68 -4.75 5.76
CA ASN A 258 -28.23 -3.59 6.48
C ASN A 258 -27.20 -2.62 7.09
N HIS A 259 -25.91 -2.73 6.77
CA HIS A 259 -24.88 -1.79 7.16
C HIS A 259 -24.52 -0.87 5.99
N TYR A 260 -24.56 0.42 6.23
CA TYR A 260 -24.09 1.45 5.29
C TYR A 260 -22.64 1.79 5.62
N ARG A 261 -21.77 1.66 4.64
CA ARG A 261 -20.35 1.99 4.77
C ARG A 261 -19.83 2.73 3.57
N ILE A 262 -18.75 3.48 3.77
CA ILE A 262 -18.05 4.15 2.68
C ILE A 262 -17.00 3.20 2.09
N CYS A 263 -17.01 3.06 0.75
CA CYS A 263 -15.93 2.40 0.01
C CYS A 263 -14.69 3.30 0.04
N ARG A 264 -13.59 2.79 0.65
CA ARG A 264 -12.35 3.55 0.82
C ARG A 264 -11.41 3.48 -0.37
N ASP A 265 -11.72 2.65 -1.36
CA ASP A 265 -10.81 2.36 -2.48
C ASP A 265 -10.50 3.61 -3.32
N GLU A 266 -11.49 4.47 -3.53
CA GLU A 266 -11.39 5.68 -4.35
C GLU A 266 -11.29 6.99 -3.55
N ILE A 267 -11.24 6.90 -2.21
CA ILE A 267 -11.19 8.06 -1.30
C ILE A 267 -9.87 8.05 -0.53
N GLN A 268 -9.35 9.26 -0.25
CA GLN A 268 -8.33 9.51 0.75
C GLN A 268 -8.86 10.53 1.75
N CYS A 269 -8.77 10.23 3.05
CA CYS A 269 -9.16 11.14 4.12
C CYS A 269 -7.93 11.67 4.86
N ASP A 270 -7.95 12.95 5.23
CA ASP A 270 -6.86 13.57 5.99
C ASP A 270 -6.69 12.94 7.38
N TYR A 271 -7.76 12.54 8.06
CA TYR A 271 -7.66 11.90 9.37
C TYR A 271 -7.01 10.50 9.29
N GLU A 272 -7.19 9.75 8.20
CA GLU A 272 -6.52 8.47 8.00
C GLU A 272 -5.00 8.68 7.82
N LEU A 273 -4.60 9.68 7.03
CA LEU A 273 -3.20 10.07 6.89
C LEU A 273 -2.59 10.57 8.20
N PHE A 274 -3.40 11.26 9.02
CA PHE A 274 -3.00 11.73 10.35
C PHE A 274 -2.77 10.55 11.30
N GLU A 275 -3.68 9.56 11.32
CA GLU A 275 -3.54 8.35 12.14
C GLU A 275 -2.31 7.52 11.72
N GLU A 276 -2.05 7.40 10.42
CA GLU A 276 -0.84 6.75 9.89
C GLU A 276 0.44 7.48 10.32
N ALA A 277 0.43 8.82 10.24
CA ALA A 277 1.56 9.63 10.68
C ALA A 277 1.76 9.54 12.20
N ALA A 278 0.68 9.57 12.98
CA ALA A 278 0.72 9.43 14.44
C ALA A 278 1.30 8.09 14.88
N GLU A 279 0.92 7.00 14.21
CA GLU A 279 1.48 5.68 14.50
C GLU A 279 2.97 5.60 14.15
N LYS A 280 3.39 6.18 13.02
CA LYS A 280 4.82 6.27 12.66
C LYS A 280 5.60 7.10 13.69
N PHE A 281 5.05 8.21 14.11
CA PHE A 281 5.68 9.05 15.14
C PHE A 281 5.84 8.29 16.47
N ARG A 282 4.80 7.60 16.90
CA ARG A 282 4.81 6.77 18.12
C ARG A 282 5.88 5.67 18.08
N LEU A 283 6.06 5.02 16.92
CA LEU A 283 6.97 3.87 16.77
C LEU A 283 8.43 4.30 16.51
N GLN A 284 8.65 5.39 15.80
CA GLN A 284 9.96 5.75 15.25
C GLN A 284 10.47 7.12 15.72
N ASN A 285 9.65 7.91 16.43
CA ASN A 285 9.92 9.29 16.83
C ASN A 285 10.47 10.16 15.67
N SER A 286 9.84 10.01 14.50
CA SER A 286 10.31 10.61 13.25
C SER A 286 9.84 12.06 13.13
N ASP A 287 10.77 13.02 13.00
CA ASP A 287 10.48 14.45 12.78
C ASP A 287 9.53 14.69 11.60
N GLU A 288 9.65 13.89 10.57
CA GLU A 288 8.79 14.00 9.39
C GLU A 288 7.36 13.51 9.65
N ALA A 289 7.20 12.49 10.49
CA ALA A 289 5.88 12.09 10.93
C ALA A 289 5.23 13.22 11.77
N ALA A 290 6.01 13.88 12.63
CA ALA A 290 5.57 15.05 13.36
C ALA A 290 5.17 16.20 12.42
N GLN A 291 6.01 16.54 11.43
CA GLN A 291 5.69 17.55 10.43
C GLN A 291 4.41 17.21 9.64
N LYS A 292 4.23 15.94 9.33
CA LYS A 292 3.02 15.46 8.63
C LYS A 292 1.77 15.67 9.49
N ILE A 293 1.82 15.32 10.78
CA ILE A 293 0.76 15.56 11.75
C ILE A 293 0.39 17.06 11.78
N LEU A 294 1.40 17.93 11.97
CA LEU A 294 1.21 19.40 11.99
C LEU A 294 0.63 19.93 10.68
N SER A 295 1.02 19.37 9.55
CA SER A 295 0.53 19.78 8.22
C SER A 295 -0.93 19.39 7.96
N LEU A 296 -1.40 18.30 8.56
CA LEU A 296 -2.76 17.78 8.36
C LEU A 296 -3.77 18.37 9.33
N TYR A 297 -3.38 18.65 10.57
CA TYR A 297 -4.26 19.20 11.59
C TYR A 297 -4.53 20.69 11.36
N LYS A 298 -5.67 21.01 10.73
CA LYS A 298 -6.08 22.40 10.40
C LYS A 298 -7.17 22.95 11.34
N GLY A 299 -7.43 22.25 12.42
CA GLY A 299 -8.47 22.55 13.40
C GLY A 299 -9.14 21.28 13.90
N GLU A 300 -10.14 21.42 14.74
CA GLU A 300 -10.83 20.25 15.30
C GLU A 300 -11.43 19.34 14.23
N TYR A 301 -11.42 18.05 14.51
CA TYR A 301 -12.04 17.04 13.68
C TYR A 301 -13.54 17.28 13.53
N LEU A 302 -14.03 17.45 12.29
CA LEU A 302 -15.43 17.74 11.96
C LEU A 302 -16.02 18.90 12.75
N ALA A 303 -15.28 20.01 12.82
CA ALA A 303 -15.62 21.19 13.64
C ALA A 303 -16.95 21.85 13.31
N ASP A 304 -17.49 21.63 12.09
CA ASP A 304 -18.75 22.19 11.61
C ASP A 304 -20.01 21.43 12.07
N PHE A 305 -19.86 20.38 12.89
CA PHE A 305 -20.96 19.61 13.44
C PHE A 305 -20.92 19.59 14.98
N GLU A 306 -22.06 19.83 15.61
CA GLU A 306 -22.29 19.58 17.04
C GLU A 306 -22.60 18.10 17.28
N ALA A 307 -21.65 17.22 16.92
CA ALA A 307 -21.86 15.79 16.85
C ALA A 307 -21.20 15.08 18.03
N PHE A 308 -22.01 14.61 18.96
CA PHE A 308 -21.54 13.88 20.16
C PHE A 308 -20.71 12.64 19.78
N TRP A 309 -21.09 11.93 18.70
CA TRP A 309 -20.39 10.75 18.21
C TRP A 309 -18.93 11.05 17.75
N ALA A 310 -18.61 12.28 17.38
CA ALA A 310 -17.25 12.68 16.98
C ALA A 310 -16.35 13.09 18.17
N THR A 311 -16.89 13.26 19.37
CA THR A 311 -16.18 13.82 20.53
C THR A 311 -14.95 13.01 20.92
N GLY A 312 -15.03 11.68 20.91
CA GLY A 312 -13.91 10.81 21.26
C GLY A 312 -12.71 11.00 20.32
N LYS A 313 -12.95 11.08 19.01
CA LYS A 313 -11.88 11.35 18.03
C LYS A 313 -11.34 12.77 18.13
N ARG A 314 -12.17 13.77 18.42
CA ARG A 314 -11.73 15.16 18.63
C ARG A 314 -10.70 15.25 19.75
N ILE A 315 -11.03 14.66 20.91
CA ILE A 315 -10.12 14.64 22.06
C ILE A 315 -8.83 13.93 21.69
N ARG A 316 -8.91 12.72 21.15
CA ARG A 316 -7.74 11.92 20.76
C ARG A 316 -6.83 12.62 19.77
N TYR A 317 -7.39 13.24 18.72
CA TYR A 317 -6.57 13.91 17.70
C TYR A 317 -5.93 15.20 18.22
N ARG A 318 -6.63 15.92 19.10
CA ARG A 318 -6.05 17.07 19.79
C ARG A 318 -4.87 16.67 20.67
N GLU A 319 -5.02 15.62 21.49
CA GLU A 319 -3.94 15.11 22.34
C GLU A 319 -2.70 14.65 21.54
N ILE A 320 -2.91 14.09 20.35
CA ILE A 320 -1.81 13.69 19.46
C ILE A 320 -1.11 14.93 18.88
N TYR A 321 -1.88 15.96 18.52
CA TYR A 321 -1.35 17.20 17.95
C TYR A 321 -0.55 18.03 18.96
N GLU A 322 -0.96 18.03 20.24
CA GLU A 322 -0.35 18.79 21.32
C GLU A 322 0.93 18.14 21.90
N LYS A 323 1.20 16.88 21.58
CA LYS A 323 2.43 16.15 21.98
C LYS A 323 3.59 16.45 21.05
#